data_a89e5c5e7d49db7cc2b41648f50e4f46
#
_entry.id   a89e5c5e7d49db7cc2b41648f50e4f46
#
_cell.length_a   1.000
_cell.length_b   1.000
_cell.length_c   1.000
_cell.angle_alpha   90.00
_cell.angle_beta   90.00
_cell.angle_gamma   90.00
#
_symmetry.space_group_name_H-M   'P 1'
#
loop_
_entity.id
_entity.type
_entity.pdbx_description
1 polymer ?
#
loop_
_entity_poly.entity_id
_entity_poly.type
_entity_poly.pdbx_seq_one_letter_code
_entity_poly.pdbx_strand_id
1 'polypeptide(L)'
;MLETASLIIINLVIAGIIGFILGYVVGKNNFPKIESIHNDRVDDSRDDRIKSTLNPIFRKNSNLDYKPLILTTQKPTGKDSLIKIKGINSKIEIDLNNLGIYHFEQISRWSNKNAEWIEEFLLLPGIARNNQWIDQAKILTLGKDTPYSLQVE
;
A
#
# COMPACT_ATOMS: atom_id res chain seq x y z
N MET A 1 7.99 42.10 -39.63
CA MET A 1 7.60 42.40 -38.24
C MET A 1 6.40 41.62 -37.73
N LEU A 2 5.48 41.16 -38.59
CA LEU A 2 4.34 40.31 -38.12
C LEU A 2 4.73 38.87 -37.78
N GLU A 3 5.74 38.27 -38.42
CA GLU A 3 6.17 36.87 -38.13
C GLU A 3 6.85 36.71 -36.78
N THR A 4 7.62 37.69 -36.34
CA THR A 4 8.29 37.65 -35.01
C THR A 4 7.31 37.78 -33.87
N ALA A 5 6.26 38.55 -34.04
CA ALA A 5 5.19 38.70 -33.03
C ALA A 5 4.38 37.41 -32.86
N SER A 6 4.11 36.71 -33.96
CA SER A 6 3.41 35.41 -33.94
C SER A 6 4.19 34.34 -33.19
N LEU A 7 5.51 34.25 -33.40
CA LEU A 7 6.38 33.27 -32.71
C LEU A 7 6.46 33.56 -31.20
N ILE A 8 6.46 34.81 -30.78
CA ILE A 8 6.49 35.17 -29.37
C ILE A 8 5.19 34.75 -28.69
N ILE A 9 4.04 34.97 -29.34
CA ILE A 9 2.73 34.57 -28.77
C ILE A 9 2.64 33.04 -28.63
N ILE A 10 3.10 32.28 -29.63
CA ILE A 10 3.09 30.81 -29.61
C ILE A 10 3.95 30.28 -28.44
N ASN A 11 5.16 30.84 -28.27
CA ASN A 11 6.05 30.42 -27.19
C ASN A 11 5.47 30.75 -25.81
N LEU A 12 4.76 31.83 -25.65
CA LEU A 12 4.14 32.24 -24.41
C LEU A 12 2.96 31.34 -24.04
N VAL A 13 2.18 30.91 -25.02
CA VAL A 13 1.09 29.93 -24.82
C VAL A 13 1.64 28.56 -24.42
N ILE A 14 2.70 28.11 -25.08
CA ILE A 14 3.35 26.83 -24.75
C ILE A 14 3.91 26.86 -23.32
N ALA A 15 4.59 27.93 -22.93
CA ALA A 15 5.11 28.09 -21.58
C ALA A 15 3.99 28.09 -20.53
N GLY A 16 2.85 28.72 -20.83
CA GLY A 16 1.68 28.71 -19.97
C GLY A 16 1.09 27.31 -19.76
N ILE A 17 0.99 26.52 -20.82
CA ILE A 17 0.48 25.13 -20.76
C ILE A 17 1.43 24.24 -19.94
N ILE A 18 2.74 24.36 -20.16
CA ILE A 18 3.75 23.60 -19.40
C ILE A 18 3.70 23.96 -17.92
N GLY A 19 3.62 25.26 -17.59
CA GLY A 19 3.50 25.74 -16.21
C GLY A 19 2.23 25.24 -15.53
N PHE A 20 1.10 25.19 -16.24
CA PHE A 20 -0.16 24.66 -15.71
C PHE A 20 -0.08 23.16 -15.44
N ILE A 21 0.50 22.38 -16.36
CA ILE A 21 0.67 20.92 -16.19
C ILE A 21 1.60 20.63 -15.01
N LEU A 22 2.74 21.32 -14.90
CA LEU A 22 3.66 21.16 -13.77
C LEU A 22 3.00 21.58 -12.45
N GLY A 23 2.29 22.68 -12.42
CA GLY A 23 1.55 23.13 -11.23
C GLY A 23 0.46 22.14 -10.82
N TYR A 24 -0.25 21.54 -11.77
CA TYR A 24 -1.27 20.54 -11.50
C TYR A 24 -0.67 19.25 -10.94
N VAL A 25 0.46 18.76 -11.51
CA VAL A 25 1.15 17.56 -11.04
C VAL A 25 1.73 17.76 -9.64
N VAL A 26 2.36 18.91 -9.37
CA VAL A 26 2.92 19.22 -8.05
C VAL A 26 1.81 19.46 -7.02
N GLY A 27 0.72 20.12 -7.41
CA GLY A 27 -0.43 20.35 -6.52
C GLY A 27 -1.17 19.07 -6.12
N LYS A 28 -1.18 18.05 -6.97
CA LYS A 28 -1.81 16.76 -6.67
C LYS A 28 -0.97 15.86 -5.76
N ASN A 29 0.34 16.11 -5.65
CA ASN A 29 1.28 15.36 -4.82
C ASN A 29 1.52 16.03 -3.46
N ASN A 30 0.55 16.75 -2.92
CA ASN A 30 0.60 17.23 -1.54
C ASN A 30 0.48 16.01 -0.61
N PHE A 31 1.63 15.42 -0.28
CA PHE A 31 1.76 14.52 0.86
C PHE A 31 1.40 15.30 2.13
N PRO A 32 0.48 14.80 2.97
CA PRO A 32 0.25 15.41 4.26
C PRO A 32 1.56 15.34 5.06
N LYS A 33 2.08 16.51 5.42
CA LYS A 33 3.21 16.67 6.33
C LYS A 33 2.80 16.06 7.66
N ILE A 34 3.43 14.95 8.04
CA ILE A 34 3.25 14.36 9.36
C ILE A 34 3.95 15.30 10.34
N GLU A 35 3.18 16.15 11.01
CA GLU A 35 3.66 16.84 12.19
C GLU A 35 3.88 15.82 13.30
N SER A 36 5.10 15.80 13.81
CA SER A 36 5.50 15.03 14.97
C SER A 36 4.61 15.36 16.15
N ILE A 37 3.73 14.44 16.55
CA ILE A 37 2.96 14.57 17.76
C ILE A 37 3.94 14.41 18.93
N HIS A 38 4.17 15.53 19.61
CA HIS A 38 4.90 15.61 20.86
C HIS A 38 4.15 14.81 21.92
N ASN A 39 4.86 13.86 22.56
CA ASN A 39 4.36 13.06 23.67
C ASN A 39 4.19 13.95 24.91
N ASP A 40 3.01 14.46 25.13
CA ASP A 40 2.63 14.91 26.46
C ASP A 40 1.78 13.83 27.13
N ARG A 41 2.32 13.33 28.25
CA ARG A 41 1.65 12.48 29.21
C ARG A 41 0.37 13.17 29.64
N VAL A 42 -0.76 12.56 29.35
CA VAL A 42 -2.03 12.92 29.99
C VAL A 42 -2.52 11.75 30.83
N ASP A 43 -2.57 12.08 32.08
CA ASP A 43 -3.11 11.44 33.26
C ASP A 43 -4.40 10.66 33.02
N ASP A 44 -4.42 9.45 33.60
CA ASP A 44 -5.51 8.49 33.60
C ASP A 44 -6.57 8.99 34.59
N SER A 45 -7.64 9.58 34.09
CA SER A 45 -8.98 9.47 34.72
C SER A 45 -10.03 10.36 34.04
N ARG A 46 -11.17 9.73 33.71
CA ARG A 46 -12.46 10.36 33.31
C ARG A 46 -12.65 10.71 31.86
N ASP A 47 -13.30 9.89 31.07
CA ASP A 47 -14.72 10.09 30.73
C ASP A 47 -15.22 9.07 29.71
N ASP A 48 -16.00 8.10 30.16
CA ASP A 48 -16.71 7.13 29.31
C ASP A 48 -17.79 7.77 28.42
N ARG A 49 -17.96 9.10 28.47
CA ARG A 49 -18.96 9.82 27.68
C ARG A 49 -18.50 10.27 26.31
N ILE A 50 -17.20 10.25 26.01
CA ILE A 50 -16.68 10.72 24.71
C ILE A 50 -16.75 9.61 23.64
N LYS A 51 -17.00 8.37 24.03
CA LYS A 51 -17.08 7.23 23.08
C LYS A 51 -18.31 7.23 22.17
N SER A 52 -19.29 8.10 22.40
CA SER A 52 -20.56 8.10 21.63
C SER A 52 -20.61 9.10 20.47
N THR A 53 -19.66 10.03 20.37
CA THR A 53 -19.67 11.11 19.36
C THR A 53 -18.59 10.95 18.28
N LEU A 54 -17.77 9.89 18.34
CA LEU A 54 -16.82 9.62 17.27
C LEU A 54 -17.54 9.08 16.04
N ASN A 55 -17.41 9.84 14.95
CA ASN A 55 -17.93 9.57 13.62
C ASN A 55 -17.80 8.06 13.28
N PRO A 56 -18.87 7.39 12.79
CA PRO A 56 -18.85 5.95 12.48
C PRO A 56 -17.74 5.55 11.49
N ILE A 57 -17.18 6.49 10.75
CA ILE A 57 -16.01 6.28 9.88
C ILE A 57 -14.76 5.90 10.69
N PHE A 58 -14.58 6.42 11.92
CA PHE A 58 -13.44 6.06 12.78
C PHE A 58 -13.60 4.71 13.50
N ARG A 59 -14.82 4.17 13.63
CA ARG A 59 -15.03 2.82 14.16
C ARG A 59 -14.53 1.71 13.24
N LYS A 60 -14.35 2.02 11.95
CA LYS A 60 -13.86 1.06 10.96
C LYS A 60 -12.33 0.90 10.98
N ASN A 61 -11.61 1.80 11.64
CA ASN A 61 -10.14 1.77 11.75
C ASN A 61 -9.60 1.04 13.00
N SER A 62 -10.43 0.30 13.73
CA SER A 62 -9.97 -0.61 14.80
C SER A 62 -9.20 -1.84 14.29
N ASN A 63 -8.90 -1.90 12.99
CA ASN A 63 -8.14 -2.98 12.35
C ASN A 63 -6.61 -2.76 12.37
N LEU A 64 -6.11 -1.72 13.03
CA LEU A 64 -4.66 -1.54 13.19
C LEU A 64 -4.00 -2.72 13.93
N ASP A 65 -4.74 -3.38 14.82
CA ASP A 65 -4.28 -4.55 15.56
C ASP A 65 -4.07 -5.80 14.68
N TYR A 66 -4.64 -5.79 13.46
CA TYR A 66 -4.55 -6.93 12.52
C TYR A 66 -3.64 -6.66 11.34
N LYS A 67 -2.92 -5.54 11.35
CA LYS A 67 -1.91 -5.28 10.33
C LYS A 67 -0.82 -6.36 10.43
N PRO A 68 -0.47 -7.04 9.32
CA PRO A 68 0.59 -8.04 9.35
C PRO A 68 1.94 -7.39 9.63
N LEU A 69 2.90 -8.20 10.06
CA LEU A 69 4.28 -7.75 10.24
C LEU A 69 4.86 -7.31 8.90
N ILE A 70 5.24 -6.05 8.82
CA ILE A 70 5.88 -5.45 7.66
C ILE A 70 7.36 -5.25 7.94
N LEU A 71 8.19 -5.30 6.89
CA LEU A 71 9.61 -5.01 6.96
C LEU A 71 9.87 -3.62 6.36
N THR A 72 10.76 -2.87 6.99
CA THR A 72 11.21 -1.57 6.46
C THR A 72 12.08 -1.74 5.22
N THR A 73 12.84 -2.85 5.16
CA THR A 73 13.72 -3.20 4.06
C THR A 73 13.64 -4.70 3.77
N GLN A 74 13.90 -5.08 2.53
CA GLN A 74 14.03 -6.48 2.15
C GLN A 74 15.29 -7.11 2.76
N LYS A 75 15.31 -8.44 2.89
CA LYS A 75 16.50 -9.17 3.36
C LYS A 75 17.68 -8.98 2.39
N PRO A 76 18.93 -9.12 2.86
CA PRO A 76 20.13 -9.05 1.99
C PRO A 76 20.09 -10.07 0.84
N THR A 77 19.39 -11.18 1.01
CA THR A 77 19.17 -12.22 0.00
C THR A 77 18.24 -11.81 -1.15
N GLY A 78 17.67 -10.60 -1.07
CA GLY A 78 16.67 -10.12 -2.03
C GLY A 78 15.25 -10.42 -1.59
N LYS A 79 14.30 -10.18 -2.47
CA LYS A 79 12.86 -10.44 -2.28
C LYS A 79 12.46 -11.73 -2.99
N ASP A 80 11.41 -12.38 -2.47
CA ASP A 80 10.80 -13.52 -3.15
C ASP A 80 9.87 -13.02 -4.28
N SER A 81 9.71 -13.84 -5.32
CA SER A 81 8.74 -13.58 -6.39
C SER A 81 7.35 -13.97 -5.92
N LEU A 82 6.59 -13.00 -5.37
CA LEU A 82 5.27 -13.27 -4.79
C LEU A 82 4.24 -13.70 -5.83
N ILE A 83 4.49 -13.46 -7.12
CA ILE A 83 3.64 -13.93 -8.23
C ILE A 83 3.54 -15.46 -8.30
N LYS A 84 4.44 -16.19 -7.65
CA LYS A 84 4.37 -17.66 -7.51
C LYS A 84 3.19 -18.10 -6.63
N ILE A 85 2.55 -17.21 -5.91
CA ILE A 85 1.30 -17.46 -5.18
C ILE A 85 0.12 -17.16 -6.12
N LYS A 86 -0.74 -18.14 -6.32
CA LYS A 86 -1.95 -17.98 -7.14
C LYS A 86 -2.78 -16.79 -6.66
N GLY A 87 -3.18 -15.95 -7.62
CA GLY A 87 -3.98 -14.75 -7.35
C GLY A 87 -3.14 -13.49 -7.08
N ILE A 88 -1.82 -13.58 -6.95
CA ILE A 88 -0.91 -12.44 -6.91
C ILE A 88 -0.40 -12.19 -8.34
N ASN A 89 -0.77 -11.07 -8.91
CA ASN A 89 -0.21 -10.56 -10.15
C ASN A 89 0.87 -9.51 -9.87
N SER A 90 1.55 -9.04 -10.91
CA SER A 90 2.63 -8.04 -10.78
C SER A 90 2.19 -6.75 -10.07
N LYS A 91 0.94 -6.32 -10.27
CA LYS A 91 0.41 -5.12 -9.59
C LYS A 91 0.27 -5.37 -8.09
N ILE A 92 -0.35 -6.49 -7.71
CA ILE A 92 -0.53 -6.87 -6.30
C ILE A 92 0.83 -7.06 -5.62
N GLU A 93 1.79 -7.68 -6.31
CA GLU A 93 3.16 -7.83 -5.80
C GLU A 93 3.82 -6.47 -5.51
N ILE A 94 3.66 -5.49 -6.42
CA ILE A 94 4.17 -4.13 -6.20
C ILE A 94 3.50 -3.49 -4.99
N ASP A 95 2.18 -3.60 -4.86
CA ASP A 95 1.43 -3.03 -3.75
C ASP A 95 1.84 -3.67 -2.41
N LEU A 96 2.04 -4.99 -2.37
CA LEU A 96 2.56 -5.72 -1.20
C LEU A 96 4.00 -5.31 -0.86
N ASN A 97 4.87 -5.19 -1.86
CA ASN A 97 6.25 -4.72 -1.67
C ASN A 97 6.30 -3.28 -1.12
N ASN A 98 5.45 -2.40 -1.62
CA ASN A 98 5.31 -1.02 -1.11
C ASN A 98 4.84 -0.99 0.35
N LEU A 99 4.04 -1.96 0.75
CA LEU A 99 3.61 -2.12 2.15
C LEU A 99 4.71 -2.72 3.04
N GLY A 100 5.78 -3.29 2.47
CA GLY A 100 6.87 -3.93 3.22
C GLY A 100 6.70 -5.45 3.35
N ILE A 101 5.97 -6.07 2.44
CA ILE A 101 5.81 -7.53 2.34
C ILE A 101 6.58 -7.99 1.11
N TYR A 102 7.70 -8.67 1.33
CA TYR A 102 8.66 -9.07 0.32
C TYR A 102 8.86 -10.59 0.23
N HIS A 103 8.45 -11.33 1.28
CA HIS A 103 8.84 -12.72 1.46
C HIS A 103 7.64 -13.63 1.71
N PHE A 104 7.72 -14.86 1.17
CA PHE A 104 6.75 -15.91 1.47
C PHE A 104 6.62 -16.16 2.96
N GLU A 105 7.73 -16.08 3.72
CA GLU A 105 7.75 -16.26 5.16
C GLU A 105 6.81 -15.29 5.88
N GLN A 106 6.71 -14.03 5.43
CA GLN A 106 5.79 -13.05 6.02
C GLN A 106 4.34 -13.49 5.83
N ILE A 107 3.96 -13.89 4.60
CA ILE A 107 2.60 -14.32 4.25
C ILE A 107 2.25 -15.64 4.96
N SER A 108 3.21 -16.58 5.07
CA SER A 108 3.00 -17.87 5.72
C SER A 108 2.61 -17.77 7.21
N ARG A 109 2.99 -16.66 7.85
CA ARG A 109 2.73 -16.39 9.28
C ARG A 109 1.45 -15.57 9.51
N TRP A 110 0.72 -15.20 8.47
CA TRP A 110 -0.50 -14.44 8.65
C TRP A 110 -1.58 -15.26 9.36
N SER A 111 -2.34 -14.58 10.19
CA SER A 111 -3.65 -15.06 10.65
C SER A 111 -4.72 -14.72 9.61
N ASN A 112 -5.90 -15.30 9.73
CA ASN A 112 -7.04 -14.94 8.89
C ASN A 112 -7.37 -13.44 8.98
N LYS A 113 -7.15 -12.85 10.15
CA LYS A 113 -7.34 -11.40 10.37
C LYS A 113 -6.32 -10.54 9.61
N ASN A 114 -5.05 -11.00 9.54
CA ASN A 114 -4.05 -10.33 8.73
C ASN A 114 -4.41 -10.39 7.23
N ALA A 115 -4.90 -11.54 6.77
CA ALA A 115 -5.35 -11.70 5.38
C ALA A 115 -6.54 -10.78 5.07
N GLU A 116 -7.54 -10.68 5.95
CA GLU A 116 -8.67 -9.75 5.83
C GLU A 116 -8.18 -8.30 5.76
N TRP A 117 -7.22 -7.91 6.59
CA TRP A 117 -6.65 -6.57 6.58
C TRP A 117 -5.96 -6.25 5.24
N ILE A 118 -5.20 -7.20 4.69
CA ILE A 118 -4.55 -7.05 3.37
C ILE A 118 -5.59 -6.98 2.25
N GLU A 119 -6.64 -7.79 2.31
CA GLU A 119 -7.75 -7.75 1.34
C GLU A 119 -8.45 -6.38 1.33
N GLU A 120 -8.66 -5.77 2.51
CA GLU A 120 -9.18 -4.41 2.63
C GLU A 120 -8.20 -3.37 2.07
N PHE A 121 -6.92 -3.50 2.37
CA PHE A 121 -5.87 -2.60 1.85
C PHE A 121 -5.79 -2.64 0.32
N LEU A 122 -5.84 -3.82 -0.27
CA LEU A 122 -5.80 -4.02 -1.73
C LEU A 122 -7.14 -3.70 -2.41
N LEU A 123 -8.21 -3.48 -1.66
CA LEU A 123 -9.60 -3.35 -2.15
C LEU A 123 -10.06 -4.58 -2.94
N LEU A 124 -9.59 -5.77 -2.56
CA LEU A 124 -9.85 -7.05 -3.21
C LEU A 124 -10.37 -8.07 -2.18
N PRO A 125 -11.62 -7.95 -1.72
CA PRO A 125 -12.16 -8.79 -0.66
C PRO A 125 -12.16 -10.28 -1.06
N GLY A 126 -11.68 -11.13 -0.16
CA GLY A 126 -11.64 -12.57 -0.32
C GLY A 126 -10.49 -13.10 -1.19
N ILE A 127 -9.64 -12.25 -1.79
CA ILE A 127 -8.62 -12.71 -2.73
C ILE A 127 -7.59 -13.63 -2.06
N ALA A 128 -7.14 -13.30 -0.87
CA ALA A 128 -6.12 -14.06 -0.15
C ALA A 128 -6.67 -15.41 0.34
N ARG A 129 -7.91 -15.43 0.83
CA ARG A 129 -8.58 -16.63 1.33
C ARG A 129 -8.98 -17.56 0.18
N ASN A 130 -9.64 -17.05 -0.85
CA ASN A 130 -10.12 -17.85 -1.98
C ASN A 130 -8.97 -18.50 -2.76
N ASN A 131 -7.80 -17.86 -2.79
CA ASN A 131 -6.61 -18.38 -3.42
C ASN A 131 -5.63 -19.04 -2.43
N GLN A 132 -5.99 -19.19 -1.15
CA GLN A 132 -5.17 -19.88 -0.14
C GLN A 132 -3.72 -19.35 -0.06
N TRP A 133 -3.56 -18.02 -0.03
CA TRP A 133 -2.22 -17.39 -0.04
C TRP A 133 -1.33 -17.90 1.09
N ILE A 134 -1.88 -18.05 2.30
CA ILE A 134 -1.15 -18.49 3.49
C ILE A 134 -0.59 -19.91 3.30
N ASP A 135 -1.40 -20.84 2.78
CA ASP A 135 -0.99 -22.21 2.63
C ASP A 135 0.01 -22.39 1.48
N GLN A 136 -0.20 -21.69 0.37
CA GLN A 136 0.80 -21.66 -0.71
C GLN A 136 2.13 -21.05 -0.23
N ALA A 137 2.10 -19.95 0.53
CA ALA A 137 3.29 -19.35 1.09
C ALA A 137 4.05 -20.28 2.04
N LYS A 138 3.34 -21.10 2.84
CA LYS A 138 3.97 -22.13 3.70
C LYS A 138 4.74 -23.14 2.86
N ILE A 139 4.16 -23.62 1.76
CA ILE A 139 4.81 -24.59 0.86
C ILE A 139 6.06 -23.97 0.22
N LEU A 140 5.93 -22.75 -0.31
CA LEU A 140 7.02 -22.03 -0.97
C LEU A 140 8.16 -21.66 -0.01
N THR A 141 7.84 -21.35 1.26
CA THR A 141 8.84 -21.08 2.31
C THR A 141 9.71 -22.31 2.61
N LEU A 142 9.18 -23.54 2.41
CA LEU A 142 9.92 -24.78 2.56
C LEU A 142 10.77 -25.13 1.32
N GLY A 143 10.82 -24.24 0.31
CA GLY A 143 11.51 -24.49 -0.95
C GLY A 143 10.82 -25.55 -1.84
N LYS A 144 9.52 -25.78 -1.60
CA LYS A 144 8.70 -26.69 -2.41
C LYS A 144 7.83 -25.88 -3.35
N ASP A 145 7.61 -26.41 -4.54
CA ASP A 145 6.72 -25.79 -5.52
C ASP A 145 5.27 -26.17 -5.29
N THR A 146 4.39 -25.22 -5.61
CA THR A 146 2.95 -25.47 -5.71
C THR A 146 2.59 -25.80 -7.18
N PRO A 147 1.44 -26.44 -7.45
CA PRO A 147 1.00 -26.69 -8.84
C PRO A 147 0.90 -25.41 -9.67
N TYR A 148 0.69 -24.27 -9.02
CA TYR A 148 0.63 -22.97 -9.69
C TYR A 148 2.02 -22.37 -9.90
N SER A 149 2.93 -22.44 -8.91
CA SER A 149 4.27 -21.87 -9.03
C SER A 149 5.08 -22.50 -10.18
N LEU A 150 4.85 -23.77 -10.49
CA LEU A 150 5.47 -24.47 -11.63
C LEU A 150 5.00 -23.93 -13.01
N GLN A 151 3.91 -23.19 -13.06
CA GLN A 151 3.36 -22.62 -14.31
C GLN A 151 3.84 -21.19 -14.56
N VAL A 152 4.46 -20.57 -13.58
CA VAL A 152 4.81 -19.13 -13.57
C VAL A 152 6.32 -18.91 -13.76
N GLU A 153 7.11 -19.96 -14.02
CA GLU A 153 8.54 -19.84 -14.35
C GLU A 153 8.81 -19.28 -15.72
#